data_8129f98f081f79bb17618ca5ab932aa3
#
_entry.id   8129f98f081f79bb17618ca5ab932aa3
#
_cell.length_a   1.000
_cell.length_b   1.000
_cell.length_c   1.000
_cell.angle_alpha   90.00
_cell.angle_beta   90.00
_cell.angle_gamma   90.00
#
_symmetry.space_group_name_H-M   'P 1'
#
loop_
_entity.id
_entity.type
_entity.pdbx_description
1 polymer ?
#
loop_
_entity_poly.entity_id
_entity_poly.type
_entity_poly.pdbx_seq_one_letter_code
_entity_poly.pdbx_strand_id
1 'polypeptide(L)'
;IANGLAGDGIRANDIVIPIVLNLLAILFGFFCGYFLSQLLIPTRSKDNRLILAIAMLLGISGICAAVDISPLLSCMVFGATYINLTEDKKLFRQINNFTPPVMSLFFIVSGMNLDVKALAHVGVIGVAYFVIRIIGKYLGTYVSCQMLGKDEKMRNYMGLALIPQAGVAIGLAFLGQRL
;
A
#
# COMPACT_ATOMS: atom_id res chain seq x y z
N ILE A 1 -1.52 -18.36 -4.24
CA ILE A 1 -2.95 -18.68 -4.48
C ILE A 1 -3.26 -18.61 -5.99
N ALA A 2 -2.80 -17.57 -6.72
CA ALA A 2 -3.05 -17.44 -8.16
C ALA A 2 -2.48 -18.62 -8.97
N ASN A 3 -1.29 -19.12 -8.63
CA ASN A 3 -0.65 -20.25 -9.30
C ASN A 3 -1.31 -21.60 -8.97
N GLY A 4 -1.94 -21.76 -7.80
CA GLY A 4 -2.66 -22.98 -7.41
C GLY A 4 -4.02 -23.14 -8.07
N LEU A 5 -4.61 -22.05 -8.57
CA LEU A 5 -5.89 -22.08 -9.30
C LEU A 5 -5.75 -22.45 -10.78
N ALA A 6 -4.53 -22.42 -11.33
CA ALA A 6 -4.25 -22.66 -12.74
C ALA A 6 -3.86 -24.13 -13.09
N GLY A 7 -3.64 -25.00 -12.11
CA GLY A 7 -3.32 -26.41 -12.34
C GLY A 7 -3.22 -27.19 -11.04
N ASP A 8 -3.80 -28.39 -11.02
CA ASP A 8 -3.75 -29.39 -9.93
C ASP A 8 -4.10 -28.90 -8.52
N GLY A 9 -5.36 -29.00 -8.16
CA GLY A 9 -5.92 -29.07 -6.80
C GLY A 9 -5.26 -28.21 -5.70
N ILE A 10 -6.02 -27.34 -5.05
CA ILE A 10 -5.60 -26.51 -3.92
C ILE A 10 -4.93 -27.42 -2.86
N ARG A 11 -3.62 -27.39 -2.75
CA ARG A 11 -2.89 -28.04 -1.65
C ARG A 11 -3.02 -27.16 -0.41
N ALA A 12 -3.19 -27.78 0.75
CA ALA A 12 -3.25 -27.05 2.03
C ALA A 12 -2.04 -26.10 2.23
N ASN A 13 -0.87 -26.47 1.71
CA ASN A 13 0.34 -25.64 1.73
C ASN A 13 0.18 -24.31 0.98
N ASP A 14 -0.58 -24.25 -0.11
CA ASP A 14 -0.78 -23.04 -0.92
C ASP A 14 -1.62 -21.97 -0.20
N ILE A 15 -2.35 -22.40 0.84
CA ILE A 15 -3.13 -21.49 1.70
C ILE A 15 -2.35 -21.17 2.98
N VAL A 16 -1.69 -22.14 3.58
CA VAL A 16 -1.00 -21.99 4.86
C VAL A 16 0.24 -21.09 4.72
N ILE A 17 1.04 -21.26 3.66
CA ILE A 17 2.26 -20.46 3.46
C ILE A 17 1.97 -18.95 3.38
N PRO A 18 1.02 -18.46 2.56
CA PRO A 18 0.70 -17.04 2.54
C PRO A 18 0.17 -16.51 3.87
N ILE A 19 -0.59 -17.31 4.61
CA ILE A 19 -1.08 -16.90 5.94
C ILE A 19 0.08 -16.75 6.91
N VAL A 20 1.00 -17.71 6.95
CA VAL A 20 2.19 -17.67 7.82
C VAL A 20 3.08 -16.47 7.46
N LEU A 21 3.33 -16.24 6.16
CA LEU A 21 4.12 -15.08 5.70
C LEU A 21 3.48 -13.74 6.09
N ASN A 22 2.15 -13.62 6.00
CA ASN A 22 1.45 -12.42 6.44
C ASN A 22 1.51 -12.23 7.96
N LEU A 23 1.40 -13.29 8.74
CA LEU A 23 1.57 -13.24 10.20
C LEU A 23 3.00 -12.82 10.57
N LEU A 24 4.01 -13.35 9.88
CA LEU A 24 5.40 -12.93 10.05
C LEU A 24 5.59 -11.46 9.71
N ALA A 25 4.96 -10.97 8.63
CA ALA A 25 4.99 -9.56 8.26
C ALA A 25 4.43 -8.66 9.38
N ILE A 26 3.32 -9.06 9.98
CA ILE A 26 2.68 -8.33 11.09
C ILE A 26 3.60 -8.33 12.31
N LEU A 27 4.10 -9.48 12.72
CA LEU A 27 5.00 -9.60 13.87
C LEU A 27 6.29 -8.78 13.68
N PHE A 28 6.88 -8.86 12.50
CA PHE A 28 8.09 -8.11 12.16
C PHE A 28 7.83 -6.60 12.19
N GLY A 29 6.74 -6.13 11.56
CA GLY A 29 6.33 -4.72 11.59
C GLY A 29 6.07 -4.22 13.01
N PHE A 30 5.40 -5.02 13.84
CA PHE A 30 5.14 -4.70 15.24
C PHE A 30 6.44 -4.56 16.04
N PHE A 31 7.36 -5.52 15.91
CA PHE A 31 8.64 -5.50 16.61
C PHE A 31 9.48 -4.28 16.21
N CYS A 32 9.57 -3.98 14.92
CA CYS A 32 10.29 -2.81 14.43
C CYS A 32 9.65 -1.50 14.91
N GLY A 33 8.31 -1.41 14.96
CA GLY A 33 7.59 -0.25 15.47
C GLY A 33 7.82 -0.02 16.97
N TYR A 34 7.80 -1.10 17.75
CA TYR A 34 8.15 -1.06 19.15
C TYR A 34 9.60 -0.62 19.36
N PHE A 35 10.54 -1.17 18.58
CA PHE A 35 11.94 -0.80 18.65
C PHE A 35 12.18 0.68 18.31
N LEU A 36 11.51 1.18 17.28
CA LEU A 36 11.57 2.61 16.95
C LEU A 36 11.04 3.48 18.09
N SER A 37 9.96 3.07 18.76
CA SER A 37 9.40 3.82 19.88
C SER A 37 10.37 3.97 21.05
N GLN A 38 11.22 2.97 21.26
CA GLN A 38 12.27 3.00 22.29
C GLN A 38 13.49 3.83 21.87
N LEU A 39 13.82 3.82 20.57
CA LEU A 39 14.97 4.57 20.06
C LEU A 39 14.72 6.08 19.95
N LEU A 40 13.47 6.49 19.75
CA LEU A 40 13.09 7.88 19.57
C LEU A 40 12.77 8.54 20.91
N ILE A 41 13.84 8.99 21.59
CA ILE A 41 13.71 9.80 22.80
C ILE A 41 13.25 11.22 22.41
N PRO A 42 12.33 11.85 23.17
CA PRO A 42 11.77 13.19 22.85
C PRO A 42 12.81 14.30 22.70
N THR A 43 14.00 14.12 23.27
CA THR A 43 15.12 15.10 23.27
C THR A 43 15.96 15.09 22.00
N ARG A 44 15.75 14.11 21.08
CA ARG A 44 16.50 14.05 19.81
C ARG A 44 16.10 15.14 18.83
N SER A 45 17.10 15.63 18.07
CA SER A 45 16.91 16.58 16.96
C SER A 45 15.87 16.06 15.96
N LYS A 46 15.11 17.00 15.37
CA LYS A 46 14.06 16.69 14.38
C LYS A 46 14.60 15.92 13.18
N ASP A 47 15.79 16.28 12.70
CA ASP A 47 16.39 15.67 11.51
C ASP A 47 16.85 14.23 11.80
N ASN A 48 17.44 13.98 12.95
CA ASN A 48 17.84 12.63 13.36
C ASN A 48 16.65 11.69 13.50
N ARG A 49 15.50 12.18 13.93
CA ARG A 49 14.27 11.39 14.04
C ARG A 49 13.73 10.98 12.67
N LEU A 50 13.73 11.91 11.72
CA LEU A 50 13.31 11.65 10.35
C LEU A 50 14.24 10.66 9.65
N ILE A 51 15.55 10.87 9.76
CA ILE A 51 16.57 9.98 9.19
C ILE A 51 16.41 8.56 9.73
N LEU A 52 16.26 8.40 11.04
CA LEU A 52 16.10 7.11 11.66
C LEU A 52 14.81 6.40 11.20
N ALA A 53 13.70 7.14 11.12
CA ALA A 53 12.44 6.58 10.64
C ALA A 53 12.52 6.13 9.17
N ILE A 54 13.15 6.92 8.30
CA ILE A 54 13.35 6.56 6.88
C ILE A 54 14.30 5.37 6.78
N ALA A 55 15.39 5.35 7.53
CA ALA A 55 16.33 4.22 7.55
C ALA A 55 15.64 2.92 7.97
N MET A 56 14.77 2.98 8.98
CA MET A 56 13.98 1.82 9.42
C MET A 56 12.99 1.37 8.33
N LEU A 57 12.28 2.29 7.68
CA LEU A 57 11.36 1.96 6.58
C LEU A 57 12.07 1.27 5.41
N LEU A 58 13.23 1.79 5.02
CA LEU A 58 14.04 1.18 3.95
C LEU A 58 14.61 -0.17 4.39
N GLY A 59 15.08 -0.28 5.64
CA GLY A 59 15.55 -1.54 6.21
C GLY A 59 14.47 -2.61 6.25
N ILE A 60 13.26 -2.26 6.73
CA ILE A 60 12.10 -3.17 6.73
C ILE A 60 11.77 -3.61 5.30
N SER A 61 11.72 -2.67 4.36
CA SER A 61 11.41 -2.99 2.97
C SER A 61 12.46 -3.92 2.35
N GLY A 62 13.76 -3.69 2.63
CA GLY A 62 14.85 -4.54 2.13
C GLY A 62 14.82 -5.95 2.73
N ILE A 63 14.61 -6.08 4.04
CA ILE A 63 14.52 -7.39 4.70
C ILE A 63 13.28 -8.15 4.21
N CYS A 64 12.13 -7.49 4.13
CA CYS A 64 10.90 -8.11 3.64
C CYS A 64 11.07 -8.63 2.20
N ALA A 65 11.74 -7.85 1.33
CA ALA A 65 12.02 -8.27 -0.04
C ALA A 65 12.96 -9.47 -0.12
N ALA A 66 13.91 -9.60 0.82
CA ALA A 66 14.85 -10.74 0.86
C ALA A 66 14.21 -12.04 1.37
N VAL A 67 13.13 -11.95 2.15
CA VAL A 67 12.45 -13.10 2.79
C VAL A 67 11.08 -13.39 2.14
N ASP A 68 10.75 -12.73 1.03
CA ASP A 68 9.46 -12.83 0.32
C ASP A 68 8.22 -12.54 1.20
N ILE A 69 8.39 -11.64 2.19
CA ILE A 69 7.31 -11.15 3.04
C ILE A 69 6.76 -9.83 2.46
N SER A 70 5.49 -9.51 2.71
CA SER A 70 4.88 -8.27 2.23
C SER A 70 5.48 -7.02 2.90
N PRO A 71 6.29 -6.20 2.19
CA PRO A 71 6.84 -4.97 2.76
C PRO A 71 5.77 -3.95 3.12
N LEU A 72 4.70 -3.91 2.31
CA LEU A 72 3.58 -2.99 2.51
C LEU A 72 2.88 -3.25 3.85
N LEU A 73 2.56 -4.53 4.14
CA LEU A 73 1.91 -4.92 5.38
C LEU A 73 2.81 -4.65 6.59
N SER A 74 4.10 -5.00 6.50
CA SER A 74 5.06 -4.74 7.57
C SER A 74 5.21 -3.25 7.88
N CYS A 75 5.31 -2.39 6.85
CA CYS A 75 5.40 -0.94 7.03
C CYS A 75 4.10 -0.34 7.58
N MET A 76 2.92 -0.85 7.19
CA MET A 76 1.65 -0.41 7.77
C MET A 76 1.57 -0.72 9.27
N VAL A 77 1.91 -1.94 9.67
CA VAL A 77 1.93 -2.35 11.09
C VAL A 77 2.99 -1.57 11.86
N PHE A 78 4.18 -1.38 11.29
CA PHE A 78 5.25 -0.57 11.86
C PHE A 78 4.76 0.85 12.21
N GLY A 79 4.13 1.55 11.25
CA GLY A 79 3.60 2.90 11.47
C GLY A 79 2.47 2.94 12.49
N ALA A 80 1.54 1.98 12.41
CA ALA A 80 0.43 1.85 13.36
C ALA A 80 0.92 1.59 14.79
N THR A 81 1.88 0.69 14.95
CA THR A 81 2.48 0.37 16.27
C THR A 81 3.17 1.60 16.86
N TYR A 82 3.99 2.29 16.05
CA TYR A 82 4.70 3.47 16.52
C TYR A 82 3.74 4.58 17.00
N ILE A 83 2.72 4.92 16.21
CA ILE A 83 1.79 6.02 16.57
C ILE A 83 0.93 5.67 17.79
N ASN A 84 0.54 4.40 17.96
CA ASN A 84 -0.24 3.95 19.10
C ASN A 84 0.58 3.93 20.41
N LEU A 85 1.88 3.68 20.32
CA LEU A 85 2.75 3.63 21.51
C LEU A 85 3.26 5.01 21.95
N THR A 86 3.47 5.92 21.00
CA THR A 86 4.14 7.20 21.28
C THR A 86 3.22 8.42 21.21
N GLU A 87 2.06 8.29 20.57
CA GLU A 87 1.14 9.39 20.22
C GLU A 87 1.85 10.57 19.50
N ASP A 88 3.05 10.32 18.96
CA ASP A 88 3.91 11.35 18.37
C ASP A 88 3.51 11.73 16.95
N LYS A 89 2.58 12.65 16.87
CA LYS A 89 2.12 13.21 15.58
C LYS A 89 3.18 14.06 14.86
N LYS A 90 4.28 14.46 15.55
CA LYS A 90 5.30 15.33 14.95
C LYS A 90 6.13 14.58 13.91
N LEU A 91 6.58 13.36 14.23
CA LEU A 91 7.31 12.52 13.27
C LEU A 91 6.43 12.19 12.06
N PHE A 92 5.17 11.86 12.30
CA PHE A 92 4.22 11.57 11.22
C PHE A 92 4.07 12.75 10.26
N ARG A 93 3.99 13.97 10.79
CA ARG A 93 3.95 15.20 9.98
C ARG A 93 5.24 15.41 9.19
N GLN A 94 6.40 15.13 9.75
CA GLN A 94 7.69 15.22 9.05
C GLN A 94 7.77 14.24 7.89
N ILE A 95 7.40 12.98 8.09
CA ILE A 95 7.36 11.96 7.03
C ILE A 95 6.37 12.38 5.93
N ASN A 96 5.20 12.90 6.30
CA ASN A 96 4.21 13.37 5.34
C ASN A 96 4.72 14.53 4.49
N ASN A 97 5.52 15.43 5.05
CA ASN A 97 6.16 16.52 4.29
C ASN A 97 7.26 16.02 3.33
N PHE A 98 7.89 14.88 3.65
CA PHE A 98 8.90 14.24 2.79
C PHE A 98 8.27 13.35 1.70
N THR A 99 7.03 12.94 1.86
CA THR A 99 6.32 12.05 0.93
C THR A 99 6.18 12.62 -0.50
N PRO A 100 5.85 13.92 -0.74
CA PRO A 100 5.66 14.44 -2.09
C PRO A 100 6.86 14.29 -3.03
N PRO A 101 8.11 14.59 -2.64
CA PRO A 101 9.29 14.32 -3.47
C PRO A 101 9.46 12.84 -3.83
N VAL A 102 9.24 11.94 -2.87
CA VAL A 102 9.35 10.48 -3.09
C VAL A 102 8.27 10.01 -4.05
N MET A 103 7.04 10.49 -3.90
CA MET A 103 5.93 10.18 -4.81
C MET A 103 6.21 10.70 -6.22
N SER A 104 6.80 11.89 -6.37
CA SER A 104 7.19 12.43 -7.68
C SER A 104 8.21 11.54 -8.36
N LEU A 105 9.25 11.11 -7.66
CA LEU A 105 10.24 10.16 -8.18
C LEU A 105 9.60 8.82 -8.57
N PHE A 106 8.71 8.31 -7.74
CA PHE A 106 7.97 7.08 -8.02
C PHE A 106 7.15 7.20 -9.33
N PHE A 107 6.44 8.31 -9.55
CA PHE A 107 5.66 8.52 -10.77
C PHE A 107 6.55 8.68 -12.00
N ILE A 108 7.70 9.35 -11.88
CA ILE A 108 8.66 9.47 -12.98
C ILE A 108 9.18 8.10 -13.38
N VAL A 109 9.67 7.30 -12.44
CA VAL A 109 10.19 5.95 -12.70
C VAL A 109 9.10 5.04 -13.26
N SER A 110 7.88 5.12 -12.71
CA SER A 110 6.74 4.34 -13.21
C SER A 110 6.35 4.74 -14.62
N GLY A 111 6.38 6.04 -14.94
CA GLY A 111 6.10 6.55 -16.28
C GLY A 111 7.15 6.11 -17.32
N MET A 112 8.42 6.06 -16.92
CA MET A 112 9.51 5.57 -17.80
C MET A 112 9.37 4.08 -18.15
N ASN A 113 8.80 3.29 -17.25
CA ASN A 113 8.57 1.86 -17.47
C ASN A 113 7.22 1.55 -18.14
N LEU A 114 6.42 2.57 -18.49
CA LEU A 114 5.15 2.38 -19.14
C LEU A 114 5.34 2.03 -20.63
N ASP A 115 4.97 0.82 -21.01
CA ASP A 115 4.96 0.42 -22.43
C ASP A 115 3.70 0.94 -23.13
N VAL A 116 3.86 2.08 -23.82
CA VAL A 116 2.76 2.72 -24.57
C VAL A 116 2.26 1.82 -25.71
N LYS A 117 3.12 0.95 -26.28
CA LYS A 117 2.72 0.00 -27.32
C LYS A 117 1.82 -1.09 -26.78
N ALA A 118 2.12 -1.61 -25.59
CA ALA A 118 1.25 -2.55 -24.89
C ALA A 118 -0.15 -1.95 -24.63
N LEU A 119 -0.24 -0.65 -24.33
CA LEU A 119 -1.51 0.03 -24.13
C LEU A 119 -2.40 0.00 -25.39
N ALA A 120 -1.81 0.10 -26.58
CA ALA A 120 -2.54 -0.03 -27.84
C ALA A 120 -3.08 -1.46 -28.08
N HIS A 121 -2.42 -2.49 -27.52
CA HIS A 121 -2.83 -3.89 -27.65
C HIS A 121 -3.86 -4.34 -26.60
N VAL A 122 -4.08 -3.56 -25.53
CA VAL A 122 -5.04 -3.86 -24.46
C VAL A 122 -6.48 -3.92 -25.00
N GLY A 123 -6.77 -3.24 -26.11
CA GLY A 123 -8.00 -3.38 -26.88
C GLY A 123 -9.29 -3.21 -26.08
N VAL A 124 -10.33 -3.90 -26.52
CA VAL A 124 -11.68 -3.84 -25.93
C VAL A 124 -11.73 -4.31 -24.48
N ILE A 125 -10.90 -5.28 -24.11
CA ILE A 125 -10.88 -5.85 -22.74
C ILE A 125 -10.44 -4.80 -21.73
N GLY A 126 -9.41 -4.01 -22.03
CA GLY A 126 -8.95 -2.96 -21.11
C GLY A 126 -9.93 -1.81 -20.98
N VAL A 127 -10.57 -1.42 -22.08
CA VAL A 127 -11.64 -0.40 -22.04
C VAL A 127 -12.82 -0.91 -21.21
N ALA A 128 -13.26 -2.15 -21.42
CA ALA A 128 -14.31 -2.77 -20.64
C ALA A 128 -13.96 -2.83 -19.14
N TYR A 129 -12.74 -3.27 -18.80
CA TYR A 129 -12.26 -3.27 -17.42
C TYR A 129 -12.30 -1.87 -16.80
N PHE A 130 -11.83 -0.85 -17.51
CA PHE A 130 -11.82 0.53 -17.03
C PHE A 130 -13.23 1.04 -16.74
N VAL A 131 -14.17 0.83 -17.66
CA VAL A 131 -15.57 1.25 -17.51
C VAL A 131 -16.25 0.53 -16.36
N ILE A 132 -16.12 -0.80 -16.27
CA ILE A 132 -16.72 -1.61 -15.20
C ILE A 132 -16.16 -1.18 -13.84
N ARG A 133 -14.87 -0.89 -13.77
CA ARG A 133 -14.20 -0.42 -12.54
C ARG A 133 -14.74 0.93 -12.08
N ILE A 134 -14.95 1.88 -12.99
CA ILE A 134 -15.54 3.20 -12.67
C ILE A 134 -16.95 3.00 -12.12
N ILE A 135 -17.78 2.24 -12.84
CA ILE A 135 -19.16 1.96 -12.45
C ILE A 135 -19.20 1.27 -11.08
N GLY A 136 -18.38 0.25 -10.87
CA GLY A 136 -18.31 -0.49 -9.60
C GLY A 136 -17.94 0.39 -8.42
N LYS A 137 -16.95 1.28 -8.59
CA LYS A 137 -16.55 2.22 -7.54
C LYS A 137 -17.65 3.25 -7.23
N TYR A 138 -18.24 3.79 -8.28
CA TYR A 138 -19.31 4.78 -8.12
C TYR A 138 -20.54 4.16 -7.42
N LEU A 139 -21.03 3.02 -7.92
CA LEU A 139 -22.18 2.32 -7.34
C LEU A 139 -21.90 1.85 -5.91
N GLY A 140 -20.73 1.27 -5.66
CA GLY A 140 -20.35 0.82 -4.33
C GLY A 140 -20.33 1.97 -3.32
N THR A 141 -19.76 3.10 -3.70
CA THR A 141 -19.72 4.30 -2.84
C THR A 141 -21.10 4.89 -2.65
N TYR A 142 -21.89 4.98 -3.71
CA TYR A 142 -23.25 5.50 -3.67
C TYR A 142 -24.14 4.70 -2.71
N VAL A 143 -24.14 3.37 -2.86
CA VAL A 143 -24.91 2.47 -2.00
C VAL A 143 -24.45 2.57 -0.54
N SER A 144 -23.14 2.57 -0.31
CA SER A 144 -22.58 2.70 1.06
C SER A 144 -22.96 4.01 1.72
N CYS A 145 -22.89 5.13 0.99
CA CYS A 145 -23.31 6.44 1.52
C CYS A 145 -24.82 6.50 1.79
N GLN A 146 -25.62 5.85 0.95
CA GLN A 146 -27.07 5.76 1.13
C GLN A 146 -27.42 4.96 2.38
N MET A 147 -26.78 3.80 2.59
CA MET A 147 -26.99 2.96 3.78
C MET A 147 -26.59 3.68 5.08
N LEU A 148 -25.60 4.56 5.03
CA LEU A 148 -25.12 5.34 6.17
C LEU A 148 -25.86 6.67 6.36
N GLY A 149 -26.88 6.98 5.55
CA GLY A 149 -27.67 8.22 5.66
C GLY A 149 -26.85 9.50 5.47
N LYS A 150 -25.79 9.47 4.62
CA LYS A 150 -24.94 10.62 4.35
C LYS A 150 -25.61 11.61 3.41
N ASP A 151 -25.18 12.90 3.49
CA ASP A 151 -25.70 13.99 2.67
C ASP A 151 -25.65 13.66 1.16
N GLU A 152 -26.63 14.21 0.42
CA GLU A 152 -26.72 14.00 -1.04
C GLU A 152 -25.45 14.41 -1.79
N LYS A 153 -24.79 15.49 -1.38
CA LYS A 153 -23.53 15.93 -1.98
C LYS A 153 -22.44 14.89 -1.80
N MET A 154 -22.29 14.36 -0.60
CA MET A 154 -21.30 13.30 -0.31
C MET A 154 -21.63 12.04 -1.10
N ARG A 155 -22.86 11.60 -1.16
CA ARG A 155 -23.32 10.43 -1.90
C ARG A 155 -23.00 10.52 -3.40
N ASN A 156 -23.25 11.67 -4.01
CA ASN A 156 -23.12 11.85 -5.46
C ASN A 156 -21.66 12.08 -5.92
N TYR A 157 -20.86 12.78 -5.11
CA TYR A 157 -19.50 13.19 -5.52
C TYR A 157 -18.37 12.31 -4.98
N MET A 158 -18.59 11.60 -3.88
CA MET A 158 -17.55 10.78 -3.27
C MET A 158 -17.10 9.62 -4.20
N GLY A 159 -18.03 9.03 -4.97
CA GLY A 159 -17.72 8.02 -5.98
C GLY A 159 -16.79 8.55 -7.06
N LEU A 160 -16.99 9.78 -7.52
CA LEU A 160 -16.12 10.42 -8.50
C LEU A 160 -14.72 10.70 -7.94
N ALA A 161 -14.62 11.11 -6.67
CA ALA A 161 -13.34 11.32 -6.01
C ALA A 161 -12.50 10.05 -5.84
N LEU A 162 -13.13 8.88 -5.84
CA LEU A 162 -12.45 7.58 -5.73
C LEU A 162 -12.02 6.98 -7.09
N ILE A 163 -12.40 7.60 -8.21
CA ILE A 163 -12.01 7.12 -9.56
C ILE A 163 -10.51 7.19 -9.78
N PRO A 164 -9.82 8.33 -9.49
CA PRO A 164 -8.37 8.41 -9.65
C PRO A 164 -7.67 7.40 -8.73
N GLN A 165 -6.84 6.56 -9.32
CA GLN A 165 -6.07 5.57 -8.59
C GLN A 165 -4.72 5.39 -9.27
N ALA A 166 -3.67 5.86 -8.60
CA ALA A 166 -2.30 5.74 -9.10
C ALA A 166 -1.44 4.96 -8.11
N GLY A 167 -0.54 5.55 -7.45
CA GLY A 167 0.38 5.04 -6.43
C GLY A 167 0.39 3.52 -6.19
N VAL A 168 -0.46 3.06 -5.27
CA VAL A 168 -0.51 1.64 -4.87
C VAL A 168 -0.88 0.70 -6.02
N ALA A 169 -1.79 1.10 -6.91
CA ALA A 169 -2.20 0.26 -8.04
C ALA A 169 -1.04 0.02 -9.03
N ILE A 170 -0.23 1.03 -9.29
CA ILE A 170 0.96 0.93 -10.14
C ILE A 170 2.01 0.04 -9.45
N GLY A 171 2.26 0.25 -8.16
CA GLY A 171 3.17 -0.59 -7.39
C GLY A 171 2.79 -2.07 -7.39
N LEU A 172 1.50 -2.38 -7.21
CA LEU A 172 0.99 -3.75 -7.27
C LEU A 172 1.07 -4.35 -8.68
N ALA A 173 0.87 -3.56 -9.74
CA ALA A 173 1.04 -4.01 -11.11
C ALA A 173 2.49 -4.41 -11.40
N PHE A 174 3.48 -3.63 -10.94
CA PHE A 174 4.90 -4.00 -11.06
C PHE A 174 5.25 -5.26 -10.26
N LEU A 175 4.65 -5.43 -9.09
CA LEU A 175 4.83 -6.65 -8.28
C LEU A 175 4.27 -7.87 -9.02
N GLY A 176 3.09 -7.73 -9.63
CA GLY A 176 2.45 -8.80 -10.41
C GLY A 176 3.21 -9.20 -11.68
N GLN A 177 4.03 -8.31 -12.26
CA GLN A 177 4.89 -8.63 -13.40
C GLN A 177 6.10 -9.49 -13.01
N ARG A 178 6.48 -9.51 -11.73
CA ARG A 178 7.63 -10.27 -11.22
C ARG A 178 7.28 -11.67 -10.73
N LEU A 179 5.98 -11.96 -10.58
CA LEU A 179 5.42 -13.25 -10.21
C LEU A 179 5.08 -14.10 -11.44
#